data_24af6eaac2e01178f67268eb55e1c330
#
_entry.id   24af6eaac2e01178f67268eb55e1c330
#
_cell.length_a   1.000
_cell.length_b   1.000
_cell.length_c   1.000
_cell.angle_alpha   90.00
_cell.angle_beta   90.00
_cell.angle_gamma   90.00
#
_symmetry.space_group_name_H-M   'P 1'
#
loop_
_entity.id
_entity.type
_entity.pdbx_description
1 polymer ?
#
loop_
_entity_poly.entity_id
_entity_poly.type
_entity_poly.pdbx_seq_one_letter_code
_entity_poly.pdbx_strand_id
1 'polypeptide(L)'
;MVLTDAERMELNQRAASRSGRADDARRARLMLLLEADHTWAAIRDKLDCNDAFIDRWSKRFREERLAGLFSRHAGQEASTLTPALEARILEWTLKRTPPDGATQWSTRRLGTQLKVSHMMVARVWAKHGLNPQRLDRYMASNDPDFEQKAADIIGLYLNPPAHAAVFCVDEKTAIQALDRKDPVLPLSPGRAERHGFEYFRHGTLSLYAAFDTKTGEVLGKTAARHTSAEFVAFLADIVVNQPRGKEIHVIADNLSAHKTGQVEDFLHRHPKVHLHFTPTYSSWLNQIELWFAKIERDVIARGVFKSVADLRRKLMKYIRHYNNVPKTVKWRYF
;
A
#
# COMPACT_ATOMS: atom_id res chain seq x y z
N MET A 1 22.99 -46.34 -28.21
CA MET A 1 23.81 -45.56 -27.25
C MET A 1 23.98 -46.43 -26.00
N VAL A 2 25.19 -46.51 -25.39
CA VAL A 2 25.38 -47.35 -24.21
C VAL A 2 25.43 -46.50 -22.96
N LEU A 3 24.59 -46.79 -21.98
CA LEU A 3 24.55 -46.16 -20.66
C LEU A 3 25.13 -47.10 -19.61
N THR A 4 25.78 -46.57 -18.59
CA THR A 4 26.10 -47.34 -17.38
C THR A 4 24.86 -47.47 -16.50
N ASP A 5 24.86 -48.44 -15.57
CA ASP A 5 23.70 -48.65 -14.66
C ASP A 5 23.44 -47.44 -13.78
N ALA A 6 24.51 -46.75 -13.35
CA ALA A 6 24.40 -45.48 -12.58
C ALA A 6 23.76 -44.35 -13.42
N GLU A 7 24.15 -44.23 -14.66
CA GLU A 7 23.57 -43.21 -15.57
C GLU A 7 22.12 -43.50 -15.87
N ARG A 8 21.77 -44.78 -16.10
CA ARG A 8 20.41 -45.19 -16.34
C ARG A 8 19.52 -44.87 -15.13
N MET A 9 20.01 -45.17 -13.93
CA MET A 9 19.27 -44.87 -12.70
C MET A 9 19.04 -43.36 -12.53
N GLU A 10 20.07 -42.55 -12.71
CA GLU A 10 19.98 -41.09 -12.63
C GLU A 10 19.05 -40.47 -13.69
N LEU A 11 19.13 -40.97 -14.93
CA LEU A 11 18.27 -40.51 -16.03
C LEU A 11 16.81 -40.87 -15.80
N ASN A 12 16.50 -42.07 -15.25
CA ASN A 12 15.16 -42.44 -14.87
C ASN A 12 14.61 -41.56 -13.75
N GLN A 13 15.43 -41.22 -12.76
CA GLN A 13 15.05 -40.31 -11.68
C GLN A 13 14.73 -38.91 -12.22
N ARG A 14 15.58 -38.37 -13.11
CA ARG A 14 15.35 -37.06 -13.74
C ARG A 14 14.10 -37.08 -14.63
N ALA A 15 13.88 -38.13 -15.41
CA ALA A 15 12.71 -38.29 -16.29
C ALA A 15 11.38 -38.38 -15.53
N ALA A 16 11.39 -38.93 -14.29
CA ALA A 16 10.24 -39.04 -13.42
C ALA A 16 10.03 -37.86 -12.47
N SER A 17 10.99 -36.93 -12.36
CA SER A 17 10.94 -35.80 -11.43
C SER A 17 9.78 -34.86 -11.76
N ARG A 18 8.92 -34.58 -10.77
CA ARG A 18 7.80 -33.61 -10.86
C ARG A 18 8.22 -32.19 -10.47
N SER A 19 9.33 -32.03 -9.75
CA SER A 19 9.85 -30.74 -9.27
C SER A 19 11.02 -30.21 -10.11
N GLY A 20 11.56 -31.00 -11.03
CA GLY A 20 12.62 -30.61 -11.95
C GLY A 20 12.12 -29.76 -13.11
N ARG A 21 13.07 -29.11 -13.81
CA ARG A 21 12.72 -28.37 -15.03
C ARG A 21 12.24 -29.35 -16.11
N ALA A 22 11.15 -29.02 -16.79
CA ALA A 22 10.58 -29.85 -17.86
C ALA A 22 11.62 -30.18 -18.95
N ASP A 23 12.52 -29.25 -19.24
CA ASP A 23 13.62 -29.48 -20.21
C ASP A 23 14.62 -30.52 -19.76
N ASP A 24 14.95 -30.60 -18.45
CA ASP A 24 15.89 -31.58 -17.93
C ASP A 24 15.28 -33.01 -18.00
N ALA A 25 14.01 -33.13 -17.65
CA ALA A 25 13.26 -34.38 -17.80
C ALA A 25 13.14 -34.81 -19.27
N ARG A 26 12.96 -33.87 -20.19
CA ARG A 26 12.87 -34.14 -21.63
C ARG A 26 14.22 -34.63 -22.19
N ARG A 27 15.35 -34.06 -21.75
CA ARG A 27 16.70 -34.49 -22.14
C ARG A 27 17.02 -35.88 -21.57
N ALA A 28 16.63 -36.15 -20.33
CA ALA A 28 16.79 -37.46 -19.74
C ALA A 28 16.02 -38.54 -20.50
N ARG A 29 14.77 -38.27 -20.85
CA ARG A 29 13.95 -39.17 -21.69
C ARG A 29 14.56 -39.40 -23.06
N LEU A 30 15.16 -38.37 -23.68
CA LEU A 30 15.86 -38.52 -24.95
C LEU A 30 16.99 -39.57 -24.85
N MET A 31 17.83 -39.50 -23.79
CA MET A 31 18.95 -40.45 -23.64
C MET A 31 18.43 -41.91 -23.44
N LEU A 32 17.39 -42.09 -22.65
CA LEU A 32 16.77 -43.39 -22.45
C LEU A 32 16.16 -43.96 -23.73
N LEU A 33 15.54 -43.13 -24.57
CA LEU A 33 15.00 -43.54 -25.87
C LEU A 33 16.10 -43.91 -26.87
N LEU A 34 17.22 -43.22 -26.84
CA LEU A 34 18.38 -43.51 -27.69
C LEU A 34 19.10 -44.79 -27.24
N GLU A 35 19.12 -45.11 -25.94
CA GLU A 35 19.60 -46.38 -25.42
C GLU A 35 18.71 -47.56 -25.88
N ALA A 36 17.39 -47.34 -25.87
CA ALA A 36 16.40 -48.34 -26.29
C ALA A 36 16.31 -48.46 -27.85
N ASP A 37 17.29 -47.93 -28.57
CA ASP A 37 17.41 -47.95 -30.04
C ASP A 37 16.17 -47.47 -30.81
N HIS A 38 15.42 -46.52 -30.24
CA HIS A 38 14.34 -45.87 -30.96
C HIS A 38 14.87 -45.04 -32.14
N THR A 39 14.14 -45.08 -33.25
CA THR A 39 14.45 -44.26 -34.43
C THR A 39 14.23 -42.76 -34.10
N TRP A 40 14.94 -41.87 -34.79
CA TRP A 40 14.77 -40.42 -34.61
C TRP A 40 13.34 -39.96 -34.88
N ALA A 41 12.66 -40.59 -35.86
CA ALA A 41 11.25 -40.33 -36.15
C ALA A 41 10.36 -40.62 -34.92
N ALA A 42 10.56 -41.80 -34.30
CA ALA A 42 9.83 -42.18 -33.08
C ALA A 42 10.16 -41.29 -31.85
N ILE A 43 11.39 -40.83 -31.79
CA ILE A 43 11.81 -39.88 -30.71
C ILE A 43 11.17 -38.51 -30.91
N ARG A 44 11.11 -38.00 -32.14
CA ARG A 44 10.41 -36.72 -32.43
C ARG A 44 8.96 -36.76 -32.00
N ASP A 45 8.26 -37.82 -32.34
CA ASP A 45 6.84 -38.02 -31.99
C ASP A 45 6.65 -38.09 -30.46
N LYS A 46 7.48 -38.87 -29.76
CA LYS A 46 7.36 -39.06 -28.31
C LYS A 46 7.72 -37.83 -27.49
N LEU A 47 8.68 -37.04 -27.96
CA LEU A 47 9.22 -35.88 -27.21
C LEU A 47 8.80 -34.54 -27.80
N ASP A 48 8.02 -34.51 -28.88
CA ASP A 48 7.64 -33.31 -29.60
C ASP A 48 8.86 -32.42 -29.87
N CYS A 49 9.89 -32.96 -30.53
CA CYS A 49 11.16 -32.28 -30.77
C CYS A 49 11.58 -32.37 -32.25
N ASN A 50 12.64 -31.65 -32.62
CA ASN A 50 13.24 -31.70 -33.96
C ASN A 50 14.59 -32.41 -33.96
N ASP A 51 15.11 -32.74 -35.13
CA ASP A 51 16.39 -33.43 -35.31
C ASP A 51 17.56 -32.65 -34.70
N ALA A 52 17.54 -31.32 -34.73
CA ALA A 52 18.55 -30.47 -34.16
C ALA A 52 18.61 -30.62 -32.61
N PHE A 53 17.48 -30.89 -31.97
CA PHE A 53 17.43 -31.17 -30.52
C PHE A 53 18.08 -32.52 -30.24
N ILE A 54 17.75 -33.57 -31.01
CA ILE A 54 18.32 -34.91 -30.84
C ILE A 54 19.82 -34.88 -31.07
N ASP A 55 20.28 -34.30 -32.17
CA ASP A 55 21.71 -34.20 -32.51
C ASP A 55 22.50 -33.45 -31.42
N ARG A 56 22.04 -32.24 -31.03
CA ARG A 56 22.70 -31.40 -30.02
C ARG A 56 22.91 -32.15 -28.71
N TRP A 57 21.86 -32.75 -28.16
CA TRP A 57 21.93 -33.36 -26.86
C TRP A 57 22.60 -34.74 -26.87
N SER A 58 22.47 -35.51 -27.94
CA SER A 58 23.21 -36.77 -28.08
C SER A 58 24.72 -36.54 -28.25
N LYS A 59 25.11 -35.50 -28.98
CA LYS A 59 26.52 -35.09 -29.10
C LYS A 59 27.07 -34.67 -27.76
N ARG A 60 26.39 -33.78 -27.04
CA ARG A 60 26.82 -33.32 -25.73
C ARG A 60 26.89 -34.47 -24.71
N PHE A 61 25.97 -35.39 -24.73
CA PHE A 61 26.02 -36.54 -23.85
C PHE A 61 27.20 -37.50 -24.18
N ARG A 62 27.52 -37.65 -25.45
CA ARG A 62 28.71 -38.44 -25.88
C ARG A 62 30.02 -37.82 -25.40
N GLU A 63 30.12 -36.49 -25.40
CA GLU A 63 31.30 -35.75 -25.01
C GLU A 63 31.43 -35.60 -23.48
N GLU A 64 30.35 -35.25 -22.79
CA GLU A 64 30.39 -34.82 -21.38
C GLU A 64 29.51 -35.71 -20.46
N ARG A 65 28.93 -36.79 -20.99
CA ARG A 65 28.04 -37.72 -20.26
C ARG A 65 26.88 -36.94 -19.57
N LEU A 66 26.51 -37.31 -18.34
CA LEU A 66 25.44 -36.65 -17.56
C LEU A 66 25.62 -35.14 -17.39
N ALA A 67 26.88 -34.68 -17.34
CA ALA A 67 27.18 -33.25 -17.23
C ALA A 67 26.77 -32.47 -18.48
N GLY A 68 26.84 -33.10 -19.66
CA GLY A 68 26.45 -32.52 -20.93
C GLY A 68 24.95 -32.21 -21.04
N LEU A 69 24.11 -32.83 -20.21
CA LEU A 69 22.67 -32.61 -20.21
C LEU A 69 22.22 -31.39 -19.41
N PHE A 70 23.09 -30.79 -18.61
CA PHE A 70 22.73 -29.56 -17.91
C PHE A 70 22.68 -28.36 -18.87
N SER A 71 21.73 -27.47 -18.61
CA SER A 71 21.71 -26.17 -19.31
C SER A 71 22.98 -25.40 -18.93
N ARG A 72 23.76 -24.94 -19.90
CA ARG A 72 24.94 -24.12 -19.64
C ARG A 72 24.63 -22.78 -18.96
N HIS A 73 23.34 -22.40 -18.93
CA HIS A 73 22.87 -21.19 -18.26
C HIS A 73 22.17 -21.47 -16.92
N ALA A 74 22.00 -22.75 -16.53
CA ALA A 74 21.43 -23.09 -15.23
C ALA A 74 22.48 -22.87 -14.13
N GLY A 75 22.28 -21.87 -13.28
CA GLY A 75 23.16 -21.59 -12.16
C GLY A 75 24.36 -20.69 -12.48
N GLN A 76 24.51 -20.17 -13.70
CA GLN A 76 25.37 -19.00 -13.88
C GLN A 76 24.66 -17.82 -13.18
N GLU A 77 25.15 -17.43 -12.00
CA GLU A 77 24.97 -16.06 -11.55
C GLU A 77 25.26 -15.17 -12.74
N ALA A 78 24.40 -14.14 -12.96
CA ALA A 78 24.65 -13.23 -14.06
C ALA A 78 26.08 -12.68 -13.88
N SER A 79 27.03 -13.26 -14.61
CA SER A 79 28.48 -13.10 -14.45
C SER A 79 28.98 -11.66 -14.67
N THR A 80 28.05 -10.74 -14.91
CA THR A 80 28.28 -9.34 -15.21
C THR A 80 28.03 -8.39 -14.02
N LEU A 81 27.41 -8.84 -12.91
CA LEU A 81 27.22 -8.00 -11.73
C LEU A 81 28.41 -8.18 -10.77
N THR A 82 29.44 -7.38 -10.97
CA THR A 82 30.59 -7.31 -10.04
C THR A 82 30.25 -6.42 -8.84
N PRO A 83 30.89 -6.61 -7.67
CA PRO A 83 30.73 -5.72 -6.52
C PRO A 83 31.01 -4.24 -6.86
N ALA A 84 32.00 -3.98 -7.73
CA ALA A 84 32.29 -2.63 -8.20
C ALA A 84 31.17 -2.02 -9.03
N LEU A 85 30.50 -2.81 -9.89
CA LEU A 85 29.36 -2.35 -10.66
C LEU A 85 28.13 -2.15 -9.78
N GLU A 86 27.89 -3.02 -8.81
CA GLU A 86 26.83 -2.85 -7.80
C GLU A 86 27.02 -1.54 -7.03
N ALA A 87 28.22 -1.30 -6.51
CA ALA A 87 28.56 -0.05 -5.83
C ALA A 87 28.35 1.18 -6.72
N ARG A 88 28.72 1.09 -8.00
CA ARG A 88 28.51 2.17 -8.98
C ARG A 88 27.03 2.44 -9.23
N ILE A 89 26.19 1.41 -9.36
CA ILE A 89 24.73 1.56 -9.51
C ILE A 89 24.16 2.26 -8.27
N LEU A 90 24.56 1.84 -7.07
CA LEU A 90 24.12 2.47 -5.82
C LEU A 90 24.54 3.93 -5.72
N GLU A 91 25.81 4.23 -6.00
CA GLU A 91 26.32 5.61 -5.97
C GLU A 91 25.52 6.53 -6.91
N TRP A 92 25.28 6.09 -8.15
CA TRP A 92 24.51 6.87 -9.11
C TRP A 92 23.05 7.03 -8.69
N THR A 93 22.45 5.97 -8.16
CA THR A 93 21.05 6.03 -7.69
C THR A 93 20.88 7.01 -6.52
N LEU A 94 21.80 6.99 -5.56
CA LEU A 94 21.65 7.70 -4.29
C LEU A 94 22.20 9.12 -4.31
N LYS A 95 23.25 9.38 -5.11
CA LYS A 95 24.03 10.62 -5.03
C LYS A 95 23.98 11.48 -6.30
N ARG A 96 23.40 10.97 -7.39
CA ARG A 96 23.39 11.71 -8.67
C ARG A 96 22.00 11.83 -9.23
N THR A 97 21.70 12.94 -9.87
CA THR A 97 20.48 13.17 -10.62
C THR A 97 20.66 12.78 -12.09
N PRO A 98 19.57 12.40 -12.80
CA PRO A 98 19.62 12.15 -14.23
C PRO A 98 20.06 13.41 -15.03
N PRO A 99 20.95 13.26 -16.01
CA PRO A 99 21.45 14.41 -16.79
C PRO A 99 20.42 14.99 -17.76
N ASP A 100 19.33 14.30 -17.99
CA ASP A 100 18.20 14.71 -18.84
C ASP A 100 17.21 15.66 -18.14
N GLY A 101 17.53 16.14 -16.94
CA GLY A 101 16.68 17.02 -16.14
C GLY A 101 15.56 16.32 -15.36
N ALA A 102 15.48 15.00 -15.42
CA ALA A 102 14.52 14.26 -14.60
C ALA A 102 14.92 14.29 -13.12
N THR A 103 13.93 14.35 -12.23
CA THR A 103 14.15 14.43 -10.79
C THR A 103 14.58 13.09 -10.15
N GLN A 104 14.38 11.98 -10.86
CA GLN A 104 14.63 10.64 -10.34
C GLN A 104 15.06 9.65 -11.42
N TRP A 105 15.83 8.65 -11.02
CA TRP A 105 16.24 7.57 -11.88
C TRP A 105 15.10 6.58 -12.13
N SER A 106 14.98 6.10 -13.37
CA SER A 106 14.32 4.84 -13.68
C SER A 106 15.37 3.77 -13.99
N THR A 107 15.01 2.50 -13.87
CA THR A 107 15.92 1.39 -14.19
C THR A 107 16.46 1.49 -15.62
N ARG A 108 15.62 1.91 -16.57
CA ARG A 108 16.02 2.08 -17.99
C ARG A 108 16.98 3.24 -18.17
N ARG A 109 16.72 4.41 -17.58
CA ARG A 109 17.62 5.57 -17.67
C ARG A 109 18.98 5.27 -17.08
N LEU A 110 19.02 4.69 -15.87
CA LEU A 110 20.26 4.35 -15.23
C LEU A 110 21.00 3.23 -15.99
N GLY A 111 20.26 2.24 -16.52
CA GLY A 111 20.82 1.20 -17.36
C GLY A 111 21.51 1.77 -18.61
N THR A 112 20.85 2.69 -19.33
CA THR A 112 21.44 3.39 -20.48
C THR A 112 22.66 4.20 -20.09
N GLN A 113 22.59 4.97 -19.01
CA GLN A 113 23.69 5.81 -18.53
C GLN A 113 24.93 5.01 -18.14
N LEU A 114 24.76 3.86 -17.51
CA LEU A 114 25.86 3.00 -17.09
C LEU A 114 26.24 1.93 -18.12
N LYS A 115 25.54 1.87 -19.26
CA LYS A 115 25.69 0.87 -20.33
C LYS A 115 25.49 -0.57 -19.81
N VAL A 116 24.49 -0.76 -18.96
CA VAL A 116 24.12 -2.06 -18.38
C VAL A 116 22.65 -2.36 -18.62
N SER A 117 22.24 -3.63 -18.49
CA SER A 117 20.85 -4.02 -18.58
C SER A 117 20.01 -3.35 -17.47
N HIS A 118 18.84 -2.82 -17.83
CA HIS A 118 17.88 -2.28 -16.86
C HIS A 118 17.44 -3.33 -15.83
N MET A 119 17.43 -4.61 -16.19
CA MET A 119 17.14 -5.70 -15.26
C MET A 119 18.24 -5.88 -14.20
N MET A 120 19.49 -5.57 -14.54
CA MET A 120 20.57 -5.56 -13.56
C MET A 120 20.39 -4.45 -12.54
N VAL A 121 20.03 -3.24 -12.99
CA VAL A 121 19.69 -2.12 -12.10
C VAL A 121 18.52 -2.51 -11.20
N ALA A 122 17.46 -3.11 -11.76
CA ALA A 122 16.31 -3.55 -11.00
C ALA A 122 16.67 -4.58 -9.91
N ARG A 123 17.55 -5.53 -10.20
CA ARG A 123 18.04 -6.51 -9.21
C ARG A 123 18.81 -5.85 -8.06
N VAL A 124 19.69 -4.90 -8.38
CA VAL A 124 20.42 -4.14 -7.35
C VAL A 124 19.47 -3.35 -6.49
N TRP A 125 18.50 -2.63 -7.08
CA TRP A 125 17.50 -1.88 -6.33
C TRP A 125 16.66 -2.79 -5.43
N ALA A 126 16.20 -3.94 -5.95
CA ALA A 126 15.44 -4.90 -5.15
C ALA A 126 16.27 -5.47 -3.98
N LYS A 127 17.56 -5.82 -4.22
CA LYS A 127 18.48 -6.32 -3.20
C LYS A 127 18.66 -5.31 -2.05
N HIS A 128 18.70 -4.02 -2.37
CA HIS A 128 18.92 -2.94 -1.39
C HIS A 128 17.62 -2.21 -0.96
N GLY A 129 16.45 -2.72 -1.33
CA GLY A 129 15.16 -2.11 -0.96
C GLY A 129 14.94 -0.71 -1.55
N LEU A 130 15.63 -0.36 -2.64
CA LEU A 130 15.55 0.96 -3.24
C LEU A 130 14.36 1.07 -4.20
N ASN A 131 13.59 2.14 -4.05
CA ASN A 131 12.54 2.52 -4.98
C ASN A 131 12.58 4.03 -5.23
N PRO A 132 13.42 4.51 -6.16
CA PRO A 132 13.57 5.94 -6.43
C PRO A 132 12.27 6.63 -6.90
N GLN A 133 11.28 5.89 -7.35
CA GLN A 133 10.00 6.44 -7.81
C GLN A 133 8.99 6.61 -6.66
N ARG A 134 9.26 5.99 -5.51
CA ARG A 134 8.42 6.14 -4.33
C ARG A 134 8.89 7.35 -3.53
N LEU A 135 8.00 8.33 -3.40
CA LEU A 135 8.20 9.48 -2.54
C LEU A 135 7.37 9.31 -1.28
N ASP A 136 8.02 9.03 -0.17
CA ASP A 136 7.39 9.10 1.15
C ASP A 136 7.62 10.51 1.71
N ARG A 137 6.54 11.21 1.98
CA ARG A 137 6.60 12.52 2.64
C ARG A 137 6.60 12.28 4.14
N TYR A 138 7.54 12.88 4.85
CA TYR A 138 7.49 12.99 6.30
C TYR A 138 7.54 14.46 6.68
N MET A 139 6.88 14.82 7.77
CA MET A 139 7.03 16.12 8.40
C MET A 139 7.58 15.89 9.80
N ALA A 140 8.68 16.55 10.09
CA ALA A 140 9.17 16.64 11.46
C ALA A 140 8.41 17.76 12.15
N SER A 141 7.88 17.50 13.34
CA SER A 141 7.28 18.53 14.15
C SER A 141 8.36 19.50 14.65
N ASN A 142 8.10 20.77 14.55
CA ASN A 142 8.91 21.84 15.16
C ASN A 142 8.23 22.43 16.41
N ASP A 143 7.25 21.72 16.97
CA ASP A 143 6.56 22.11 18.18
C ASP A 143 7.51 21.98 19.38
N PRO A 144 7.81 23.06 20.13
CA PRO A 144 8.72 23.01 21.27
C PRO A 144 8.20 22.10 22.39
N ASP A 145 6.87 21.93 22.49
CA ASP A 145 6.22 21.10 23.51
C ASP A 145 5.84 19.71 22.96
N PHE A 146 6.50 19.24 21.90
CA PHE A 146 6.14 18.00 21.20
C PHE A 146 6.05 16.81 22.14
N GLU A 147 7.08 16.59 22.94
CA GLU A 147 7.17 15.43 23.84
C GLU A 147 6.04 15.44 24.88
N GLN A 148 5.77 16.60 25.48
CA GLN A 148 4.71 16.76 26.47
C GLN A 148 3.32 16.51 25.89
N LYS A 149 3.00 17.14 24.75
CA LYS A 149 1.71 16.97 24.08
C LYS A 149 1.51 15.55 23.55
N ALA A 150 2.56 14.95 22.99
CA ALA A 150 2.51 13.58 22.51
C ALA A 150 2.33 12.59 23.67
N ALA A 151 3.03 12.77 24.80
CA ALA A 151 2.90 11.95 25.99
C ALA A 151 1.49 12.03 26.61
N ASP A 152 0.90 13.24 26.68
CA ASP A 152 -0.47 13.45 27.16
C ASP A 152 -1.49 12.67 26.31
N ILE A 153 -1.44 12.81 24.98
CA ILE A 153 -2.35 12.11 24.06
C ILE A 153 -2.14 10.59 24.11
N ILE A 154 -0.90 10.11 24.09
CA ILE A 154 -0.61 8.69 24.19
C ILE A 154 -1.08 8.14 25.54
N GLY A 155 -0.91 8.91 26.61
CA GLY A 155 -1.43 8.59 27.94
C GLY A 155 -2.94 8.36 27.95
N LEU A 156 -3.71 9.24 27.28
CA LEU A 156 -5.16 9.10 27.13
C LEU A 156 -5.57 7.85 26.32
N TYR A 157 -4.76 7.43 25.34
CA TYR A 157 -5.04 6.20 24.59
C TYR A 157 -4.72 4.92 25.37
N LEU A 158 -3.64 4.93 26.13
CA LEU A 158 -3.19 3.74 26.85
C LEU A 158 -3.89 3.56 28.19
N ASN A 159 -4.12 4.65 28.90
CA ASN A 159 -4.68 4.68 30.24
C ASN A 159 -5.76 5.77 30.34
N PRO A 160 -6.90 5.64 29.64
CA PRO A 160 -7.96 6.63 29.75
C PRO A 160 -8.50 6.69 31.17
N PRO A 161 -8.88 7.86 31.71
CA PRO A 161 -9.50 7.96 33.04
C PRO A 161 -10.74 7.07 33.14
N ALA A 162 -10.91 6.39 34.26
CA ALA A 162 -11.90 5.31 34.41
C ALA A 162 -13.36 5.71 34.11
N HIS A 163 -13.70 6.97 34.36
CA HIS A 163 -15.07 7.51 34.23
C HIS A 163 -15.17 8.56 33.10
N ALA A 164 -14.16 8.69 32.26
CA ALA A 164 -14.13 9.64 31.15
C ALA A 164 -14.54 9.01 29.81
N ALA A 165 -14.93 9.89 28.89
CA ALA A 165 -14.98 9.58 27.47
C ALA A 165 -13.83 10.29 26.75
N VAL A 166 -13.13 9.60 25.87
CA VAL A 166 -12.03 10.17 25.10
C VAL A 166 -12.42 10.15 23.63
N PHE A 167 -12.49 11.34 23.03
CA PHE A 167 -12.83 11.55 21.63
C PHE A 167 -11.66 12.10 20.85
N CYS A 168 -11.43 11.57 19.67
CA CYS A 168 -10.60 12.20 18.63
C CYS A 168 -11.51 12.99 17.73
N VAL A 169 -11.30 14.29 17.66
CA VAL A 169 -12.15 15.23 16.90
C VAL A 169 -11.35 15.93 15.84
N ASP A 170 -11.96 16.08 14.67
CA ASP A 170 -11.41 16.84 13.56
C ASP A 170 -12.49 17.14 12.51
N GLU A 171 -12.15 17.97 11.50
CA GLU A 171 -13.03 18.27 10.38
C GLU A 171 -12.41 17.96 9.03
N LYS A 172 -13.15 17.20 8.22
CA LYS A 172 -12.86 17.05 6.80
C LYS A 172 -13.52 18.17 6.02
N THR A 173 -12.74 19.14 5.63
CA THR A 173 -13.22 20.36 4.98
C THR A 173 -13.40 20.19 3.47
N ALA A 174 -14.20 21.08 2.86
CA ALA A 174 -14.36 21.23 1.41
C ALA A 174 -14.66 19.93 0.63
N ILE A 175 -15.44 19.02 1.22
CA ILE A 175 -15.90 17.82 0.52
C ILE A 175 -16.80 18.26 -0.62
N GLN A 176 -16.43 17.94 -1.86
CA GLN A 176 -17.14 18.38 -3.06
C GLN A 176 -18.31 17.46 -3.41
N ALA A 177 -19.48 18.05 -3.68
CA ALA A 177 -20.60 17.34 -4.28
C ALA A 177 -20.39 17.28 -5.80
N LEU A 178 -19.74 16.20 -6.26
CA LEU A 178 -19.44 15.98 -7.68
C LEU A 178 -20.49 15.08 -8.31
N ASP A 179 -21.13 15.57 -9.37
CA ASP A 179 -22.03 14.79 -10.22
C ASP A 179 -21.34 14.54 -11.57
N ARG A 180 -21.31 13.29 -12.01
CA ARG A 180 -20.65 12.93 -13.27
C ARG A 180 -21.51 13.33 -14.46
N LYS A 181 -20.93 13.94 -15.48
CA LYS A 181 -21.64 14.23 -16.74
C LYS A 181 -21.93 12.94 -17.51
N ASP A 182 -20.95 12.05 -17.56
CA ASP A 182 -21.07 10.77 -18.24
C ASP A 182 -21.49 9.65 -17.28
N PRO A 183 -22.25 8.65 -17.76
CA PRO A 183 -22.54 7.47 -16.98
C PRO A 183 -21.27 6.75 -16.54
N VAL A 184 -21.27 6.26 -15.32
CA VAL A 184 -20.20 5.38 -14.82
C VAL A 184 -20.27 4.05 -15.57
N LEU A 185 -19.16 3.64 -16.20
CA LEU A 185 -19.04 2.32 -16.81
C LEU A 185 -18.75 1.30 -15.70
N PRO A 186 -19.65 0.35 -15.45
CA PRO A 186 -19.53 -0.56 -14.33
C PRO A 186 -18.36 -1.50 -14.45
N LEU A 187 -17.90 -1.99 -13.30
CA LEU A 187 -16.94 -3.08 -13.19
C LEU A 187 -17.46 -4.33 -13.93
N SER A 188 -16.60 -4.97 -14.72
CA SER A 188 -16.89 -6.25 -15.37
C SER A 188 -15.62 -7.12 -15.41
N PRO A 189 -15.75 -8.45 -15.63
CA PRO A 189 -14.59 -9.33 -15.72
C PRO A 189 -13.53 -8.80 -16.70
N GLY A 190 -12.29 -8.62 -16.21
CA GLY A 190 -11.17 -8.07 -17.01
C GLY A 190 -11.20 -6.55 -17.25
N ARG A 191 -12.20 -5.82 -16.72
CA ARG A 191 -12.31 -4.36 -16.87
C ARG A 191 -12.58 -3.70 -15.53
N ALA A 192 -11.72 -2.76 -15.15
CA ALA A 192 -11.96 -1.90 -14.01
C ALA A 192 -13.17 -0.96 -14.26
N GLU A 193 -13.85 -0.55 -13.20
CA GLU A 193 -14.83 0.54 -13.24
C GLU A 193 -14.19 1.81 -13.81
N ARG A 194 -14.88 2.49 -14.74
CA ARG A 194 -14.38 3.71 -15.37
C ARG A 194 -15.34 4.86 -15.13
N HIS A 195 -14.80 5.99 -14.72
CA HIS A 195 -15.50 7.24 -14.53
C HIS A 195 -15.09 8.23 -15.61
N GLY A 196 -16.06 8.98 -16.14
CA GLY A 196 -15.79 10.17 -16.92
C GLY A 196 -15.00 11.20 -16.09
N PHE A 197 -14.12 11.96 -16.70
CA PHE A 197 -13.35 13.00 -16.02
C PHE A 197 -14.11 14.33 -15.90
N GLU A 198 -15.20 14.51 -16.66
CA GLU A 198 -16.05 15.68 -16.55
C GLU A 198 -17.12 15.51 -15.46
N TYR A 199 -17.35 16.59 -14.70
CA TYR A 199 -18.33 16.61 -13.62
C TYR A 199 -18.91 17.99 -13.41
N PHE A 200 -20.14 18.03 -12.87
CA PHE A 200 -20.75 19.22 -12.30
C PHE A 200 -20.38 19.34 -10.81
N ARG A 201 -20.05 20.55 -10.38
CA ARG A 201 -19.82 20.86 -8.96
C ARG A 201 -21.06 21.53 -8.39
N HIS A 202 -21.73 20.86 -7.46
CA HIS A 202 -22.93 21.37 -6.80
C HIS A 202 -22.63 22.12 -5.49
N GLY A 203 -21.34 22.32 -5.17
CA GLY A 203 -20.88 22.97 -3.95
C GLY A 203 -20.09 22.05 -3.04
N THR A 204 -19.81 22.55 -1.85
CA THR A 204 -19.02 21.85 -0.84
C THR A 204 -19.72 21.81 0.50
N LEU A 205 -19.31 20.88 1.36
CA LEU A 205 -19.62 20.90 2.79
C LEU A 205 -18.42 20.41 3.60
N SER A 206 -18.42 20.71 4.89
CA SER A 206 -17.46 20.18 5.86
C SER A 206 -18.15 19.12 6.71
N LEU A 207 -17.41 18.09 7.10
CA LEU A 207 -17.84 17.03 8.00
C LEU A 207 -17.00 17.10 9.28
N TYR A 208 -17.60 17.52 10.38
CA TYR A 208 -17.06 17.33 11.72
C TYR A 208 -17.29 15.89 12.15
N ALA A 209 -16.29 15.27 12.77
CA ALA A 209 -16.42 13.93 13.28
C ALA A 209 -15.68 13.78 14.62
N ALA A 210 -16.30 13.04 15.53
CA ALA A 210 -15.72 12.67 16.83
C ALA A 210 -15.70 11.14 16.92
N PHE A 211 -14.51 10.57 17.00
CA PHE A 211 -14.29 9.14 17.13
C PHE A 211 -14.10 8.80 18.62
N ASP A 212 -14.99 8.00 19.18
CA ASP A 212 -14.86 7.47 20.53
C ASP A 212 -13.76 6.39 20.55
N THR A 213 -12.70 6.63 21.29
CA THR A 213 -11.54 5.74 21.31
C THR A 213 -11.83 4.38 21.95
N LYS A 214 -12.86 4.32 22.84
CA LYS A 214 -13.25 3.11 23.56
C LYS A 214 -14.22 2.23 22.77
N THR A 215 -15.21 2.84 22.14
CA THR A 215 -16.26 2.09 21.40
C THR A 215 -15.95 1.97 19.92
N GLY A 216 -15.17 2.89 19.38
CA GLY A 216 -14.95 3.04 17.94
C GLY A 216 -16.11 3.71 17.19
N GLU A 217 -17.15 4.13 17.89
CA GLU A 217 -18.29 4.85 17.31
C GLU A 217 -17.88 6.25 16.84
N VAL A 218 -18.60 6.77 15.87
CA VAL A 218 -18.37 8.10 15.32
C VAL A 218 -19.63 8.94 15.42
N LEU A 219 -19.54 10.06 16.12
CA LEU A 219 -20.50 11.14 16.03
C LEU A 219 -20.10 12.03 14.86
N GLY A 220 -21.00 12.29 13.92
CA GLY A 220 -20.74 13.15 12.77
C GLY A 220 -21.76 14.25 12.63
N LYS A 221 -21.32 15.43 12.19
CA LYS A 221 -22.14 16.60 11.87
C LYS A 221 -21.62 17.28 10.61
N THR A 222 -22.50 17.59 9.69
CA THR A 222 -22.12 18.36 8.50
C THR A 222 -22.40 19.86 8.70
N ALA A 223 -21.49 20.70 8.24
CA ALA A 223 -21.62 22.15 8.27
C ALA A 223 -21.24 22.75 6.91
N ALA A 224 -21.79 23.96 6.63
CA ALA A 224 -21.42 24.71 5.43
C ALA A 224 -20.05 25.38 5.55
N ARG A 225 -19.62 25.66 6.78
CA ARG A 225 -18.37 26.34 7.13
C ARG A 225 -17.63 25.52 8.18
N HIS A 226 -16.37 25.89 8.43
CA HIS A 226 -15.51 25.28 9.44
C HIS A 226 -14.86 26.39 10.29
N THR A 227 -15.73 27.13 11.00
CA THR A 227 -15.31 28.20 11.92
C THR A 227 -15.38 27.74 13.36
N SER A 228 -14.85 28.56 14.28
CA SER A 228 -14.94 28.29 15.73
C SER A 228 -16.39 28.11 16.22
N ALA A 229 -17.36 28.80 15.59
CA ALA A 229 -18.76 28.67 15.98
C ALA A 229 -19.31 27.26 15.67
N GLU A 230 -19.00 26.71 14.49
CA GLU A 230 -19.38 25.34 14.13
C GLU A 230 -18.64 24.33 15.00
N PHE A 231 -17.37 24.57 15.31
CA PHE A 231 -16.60 23.72 16.21
C PHE A 231 -17.20 23.67 17.62
N VAL A 232 -17.51 24.84 18.21
CA VAL A 232 -18.20 24.93 19.51
C VAL A 232 -19.57 24.24 19.48
N ALA A 233 -20.35 24.44 18.42
CA ALA A 233 -21.62 23.76 18.23
C ALA A 233 -21.47 22.24 18.12
N PHE A 234 -20.36 21.76 17.60
CA PHE A 234 -20.06 20.34 17.53
C PHE A 234 -19.60 19.78 18.90
N LEU A 235 -18.78 20.53 19.64
CA LEU A 235 -18.43 20.18 21.03
C LEU A 235 -19.68 20.07 21.91
N ALA A 236 -20.64 20.97 21.75
CA ALA A 236 -21.90 20.91 22.46
C ALA A 236 -22.70 19.62 22.12
N ASP A 237 -22.71 19.21 20.84
CA ASP A 237 -23.32 17.95 20.45
C ASP A 237 -22.65 16.75 21.13
N ILE A 238 -21.29 16.74 21.24
CA ILE A 238 -20.57 15.69 21.95
C ILE A 238 -21.02 15.63 23.42
N VAL A 239 -21.11 16.78 24.11
CA VAL A 239 -21.52 16.86 25.50
C VAL A 239 -22.94 16.33 25.69
N VAL A 240 -23.90 16.73 24.82
CA VAL A 240 -25.30 16.30 24.90
C VAL A 240 -25.44 14.79 24.71
N ASN A 241 -24.59 14.19 23.90
CA ASN A 241 -24.61 12.74 23.61
C ASN A 241 -23.89 11.91 24.72
N GLN A 242 -23.35 12.53 25.76
CA GLN A 242 -22.74 11.81 26.87
C GLN A 242 -23.62 11.85 28.14
N PRO A 243 -23.52 10.84 29.00
CA PRO A 243 -24.21 10.85 30.29
C PRO A 243 -23.84 12.09 31.10
N ARG A 244 -24.84 12.67 31.78
CA ARG A 244 -24.62 13.86 32.64
C ARG A 244 -23.54 13.59 33.67
N GLY A 245 -22.61 14.54 33.79
CA GLY A 245 -21.55 14.48 34.78
C GLY A 245 -20.33 13.65 34.37
N LYS A 246 -20.32 13.03 33.21
CA LYS A 246 -19.16 12.32 32.68
C LYS A 246 -18.07 13.32 32.28
N GLU A 247 -16.84 13.00 32.56
CA GLU A 247 -15.66 13.74 32.09
C GLU A 247 -15.41 13.43 30.63
N ILE A 248 -15.09 14.45 29.84
CA ILE A 248 -14.93 14.33 28.39
C ILE A 248 -13.56 14.90 28.01
N HIS A 249 -12.70 14.07 27.47
CA HIS A 249 -11.41 14.47 26.89
C HIS A 249 -11.55 14.49 25.38
N VAL A 250 -11.19 15.62 24.76
CA VAL A 250 -11.27 15.82 23.32
C VAL A 250 -9.85 16.06 22.79
N ILE A 251 -9.38 15.17 21.96
CA ILE A 251 -8.11 15.30 21.26
C ILE A 251 -8.42 15.95 19.90
N ALA A 252 -7.87 17.12 19.65
CA ALA A 252 -8.04 17.88 18.41
C ALA A 252 -6.68 18.31 17.84
N ASP A 253 -6.68 18.71 16.58
CA ASP A 253 -5.49 19.30 15.98
C ASP A 253 -5.22 20.71 16.53
N ASN A 254 -4.00 21.22 16.29
CA ASN A 254 -3.53 22.49 16.78
C ASN A 254 -3.97 23.70 15.91
N LEU A 255 -5.17 23.64 15.33
CA LEU A 255 -5.69 24.69 14.47
C LEU A 255 -6.09 25.94 15.28
N SER A 256 -5.85 27.14 14.74
CA SER A 256 -6.19 28.40 15.41
C SER A 256 -7.69 28.56 15.67
N ALA A 257 -8.55 27.98 14.83
CA ALA A 257 -9.99 27.96 15.02
C ALA A 257 -10.45 27.25 16.30
N HIS A 258 -9.63 26.34 16.84
CA HIS A 258 -9.89 25.60 18.07
C HIS A 258 -9.41 26.31 19.35
N LYS A 259 -8.78 27.50 19.22
CA LYS A 259 -8.16 28.26 20.32
C LYS A 259 -8.70 29.68 20.43
N THR A 260 -9.94 29.88 20.03
CA THR A 260 -10.58 31.21 20.08
C THR A 260 -11.28 31.44 21.40
N GLY A 261 -11.55 32.71 21.74
CA GLY A 261 -12.33 33.07 22.94
C GLY A 261 -13.67 32.35 23.02
N GLN A 262 -14.33 32.05 21.88
CA GLN A 262 -15.58 31.27 21.89
C GLN A 262 -15.41 29.85 22.40
N VAL A 263 -14.27 29.22 22.12
CA VAL A 263 -13.93 27.89 22.62
C VAL A 263 -13.59 27.98 24.11
N GLU A 264 -12.84 28.98 24.53
CA GLU A 264 -12.52 29.21 25.93
C GLU A 264 -13.80 29.46 26.75
N ASP A 265 -14.73 30.29 26.28
CA ASP A 265 -16.03 30.53 26.89
C ASP A 265 -16.87 29.26 27.00
N PHE A 266 -16.78 28.38 26.00
CA PHE A 266 -17.44 27.08 26.04
C PHE A 266 -16.84 26.20 27.13
N LEU A 267 -15.53 26.09 27.23
CA LEU A 267 -14.85 25.28 28.24
C LEU A 267 -15.13 25.80 29.66
N HIS A 268 -15.15 27.11 29.86
CA HIS A 268 -15.55 27.71 31.15
C HIS A 268 -16.94 27.30 31.58
N ARG A 269 -17.88 27.19 30.65
CA ARG A 269 -19.25 26.74 30.92
C ARG A 269 -19.37 25.21 31.07
N HIS A 270 -18.38 24.46 30.60
CA HIS A 270 -18.34 23.01 30.63
C HIS A 270 -17.03 22.50 31.27
N PRO A 271 -16.82 22.69 32.60
CA PRO A 271 -15.55 22.43 33.26
C PRO A 271 -15.12 20.94 33.27
N LYS A 272 -16.00 20.03 32.82
CA LYS A 272 -15.69 18.60 32.61
C LYS A 272 -15.25 18.26 31.20
N VAL A 273 -15.11 19.24 30.32
CA VAL A 273 -14.60 19.07 28.97
C VAL A 273 -13.16 19.59 28.93
N HIS A 274 -12.24 18.72 28.54
CA HIS A 274 -10.82 19.01 28.46
C HIS A 274 -10.35 18.87 27.02
N LEU A 275 -9.73 19.92 26.46
CA LEU A 275 -9.14 19.88 25.12
C LEU A 275 -7.64 19.54 25.22
N HIS A 276 -7.22 18.58 24.41
CA HIS A 276 -5.84 18.16 24.22
C HIS A 276 -5.43 18.37 22.79
N PHE A 277 -4.43 19.20 22.54
CA PHE A 277 -3.98 19.54 21.19
C PHE A 277 -2.83 18.66 20.74
N THR A 278 -2.92 18.12 19.55
CA THR A 278 -1.79 17.42 18.94
C THR A 278 -0.63 18.39 18.71
N PRO A 279 0.62 17.93 18.77
CA PRO A 279 1.76 18.76 18.36
C PRO A 279 1.58 19.22 16.91
N THR A 280 2.13 20.37 16.60
CA THR A 280 2.10 20.91 15.22
C THR A 280 2.67 19.88 14.24
N TYR A 281 2.03 19.70 13.09
CA TYR A 281 2.37 18.71 12.07
C TYR A 281 2.30 17.25 12.53
N SER A 282 1.50 16.93 13.53
CA SER A 282 1.40 15.58 14.10
C SER A 282 -0.04 15.05 14.07
N SER A 283 -0.78 15.30 13.00
CA SER A 283 -2.15 14.80 12.82
C SER A 283 -2.26 13.28 12.92
N TRP A 284 -1.17 12.55 12.65
CA TRP A 284 -1.11 11.09 12.81
C TRP A 284 -1.36 10.61 14.25
N LEU A 285 -1.21 11.48 15.24
CA LEU A 285 -1.61 11.21 16.63
C LEU A 285 -3.14 11.28 16.81
N ASN A 286 -3.88 11.92 15.91
CA ASN A 286 -5.33 11.99 15.98
C ASN A 286 -5.97 10.80 15.27
N GLN A 287 -6.54 9.85 16.02
CA GLN A 287 -7.08 8.60 15.45
C GLN A 287 -8.25 8.81 14.48
N ILE A 288 -8.94 9.94 14.52
CA ILE A 288 -10.02 10.25 13.57
C ILE A 288 -9.55 10.28 12.12
N GLU A 289 -8.27 10.58 11.88
CA GLU A 289 -7.68 10.58 10.54
C GLU A 289 -7.76 9.22 9.85
N LEU A 290 -7.62 8.13 10.63
CA LEU A 290 -7.80 6.77 10.11
C LEU A 290 -9.24 6.54 9.63
N TRP A 291 -10.21 7.10 10.36
CA TRP A 291 -11.61 7.02 9.96
C TRP A 291 -11.93 7.93 8.79
N PHE A 292 -11.33 9.12 8.70
CA PHE A 292 -11.45 9.99 7.53
C PHE A 292 -10.87 9.34 6.27
N ALA A 293 -9.75 8.63 6.37
CA ALA A 293 -9.22 7.86 5.25
C ALA A 293 -10.19 6.73 4.82
N LYS A 294 -10.92 6.15 5.78
CA LYS A 294 -11.92 5.13 5.50
C LYS A 294 -13.14 5.71 4.77
N ILE A 295 -13.77 6.77 5.26
CA ILE A 295 -14.95 7.36 4.61
C ILE A 295 -14.60 7.98 3.26
N GLU A 296 -13.39 8.51 3.10
CA GLU A 296 -12.86 8.96 1.81
C GLU A 296 -12.90 7.83 0.79
N ARG A 297 -12.31 6.70 1.11
CA ARG A 297 -12.25 5.54 0.23
C ARG A 297 -13.63 4.94 -0.05
N ASP A 298 -14.45 4.80 0.98
CA ASP A 298 -15.68 4.02 0.91
C ASP A 298 -16.86 4.81 0.34
N VAL A 299 -16.85 6.16 0.45
CA VAL A 299 -17.99 7.01 0.05
C VAL A 299 -17.60 8.14 -0.88
N ILE A 300 -16.51 8.89 -0.56
CA ILE A 300 -16.25 10.17 -1.21
C ILE A 300 -15.54 9.98 -2.55
N ALA A 301 -14.44 9.23 -2.57
CA ALA A 301 -13.56 9.12 -3.73
C ALA A 301 -14.26 8.63 -5.01
N ARG A 302 -15.25 7.74 -4.86
CA ARG A 302 -16.03 7.20 -5.99
C ARG A 302 -17.49 7.64 -5.98
N GLY A 303 -17.87 8.50 -5.03
CA GLY A 303 -19.22 8.97 -4.87
C GLY A 303 -19.66 9.87 -6.04
N VAL A 304 -20.93 9.72 -6.40
CA VAL A 304 -21.65 10.64 -7.30
C VAL A 304 -22.70 11.35 -6.48
N PHE A 305 -22.70 12.68 -6.48
CA PHE A 305 -23.53 13.50 -5.60
C PHE A 305 -24.25 14.58 -6.41
N LYS A 306 -25.56 14.41 -6.57
CA LYS A 306 -26.42 15.30 -7.37
C LYS A 306 -26.70 16.65 -6.70
N SER A 307 -26.31 16.82 -5.45
CA SER A 307 -26.46 18.06 -4.68
C SER A 307 -25.67 17.97 -3.37
N VAL A 308 -25.45 19.11 -2.69
CA VAL A 308 -24.87 19.14 -1.33
C VAL A 308 -25.76 18.38 -0.34
N ALA A 309 -27.08 18.45 -0.51
CA ALA A 309 -28.04 17.70 0.32
C ALA A 309 -27.90 16.17 0.13
N ASP A 310 -27.67 15.71 -1.11
CA ASP A 310 -27.41 14.31 -1.41
C ASP A 310 -26.10 13.83 -0.79
N LEU A 311 -25.03 14.63 -0.91
CA LEU A 311 -23.75 14.37 -0.26
C LEU A 311 -23.93 14.22 1.26
N ARG A 312 -24.59 15.19 1.92
CA ARG A 312 -24.90 15.16 3.36
C ARG A 312 -25.62 13.86 3.73
N ARG A 313 -26.69 13.54 3.02
CA ARG A 313 -27.50 12.35 3.28
C ARG A 313 -26.67 11.06 3.21
N LYS A 314 -25.80 10.93 2.18
CA LYS A 314 -24.95 9.75 1.98
C LYS A 314 -23.89 9.62 3.06
N LEU A 315 -23.24 10.72 3.44
CA LEU A 315 -22.26 10.73 4.55
C LEU A 315 -22.92 10.31 5.87
N MET A 316 -24.06 10.93 6.23
CA MET A 316 -24.74 10.61 7.47
C MET A 316 -25.35 9.19 7.47
N LYS A 317 -25.78 8.67 6.31
CA LYS A 317 -26.20 7.27 6.17
C LYS A 317 -25.03 6.31 6.43
N TYR A 318 -23.85 6.63 5.90
CA TYR A 318 -22.66 5.81 6.10
C TYR A 318 -22.22 5.79 7.56
N ILE A 319 -22.22 6.94 8.25
CA ILE A 319 -21.88 7.02 9.68
C ILE A 319 -22.81 6.14 10.51
N ARG A 320 -24.12 6.24 10.30
CA ARG A 320 -25.11 5.38 10.99
C ARG A 320 -24.85 3.89 10.74
N HIS A 321 -24.53 3.54 9.49
CA HIS A 321 -24.23 2.14 9.15
C HIS A 321 -22.92 1.66 9.79
N TYR A 322 -21.89 2.50 9.78
CA TYR A 322 -20.60 2.21 10.41
C TYR A 322 -20.76 1.93 11.92
N ASN A 323 -21.59 2.72 12.61
CA ASN A 323 -21.83 2.58 14.04
C ASN A 323 -22.61 1.30 14.43
N ASN A 324 -23.16 0.55 13.48
CA ASN A 324 -23.73 -0.79 13.78
C ASN A 324 -22.65 -1.82 14.15
N VAL A 325 -21.44 -1.67 13.60
CA VAL A 325 -20.28 -2.54 13.88
C VAL A 325 -19.04 -1.67 13.91
N PRO A 326 -18.89 -0.81 14.93
CA PRO A 326 -17.76 0.11 15.04
C PRO A 326 -16.47 -0.65 15.32
N LYS A 327 -15.35 -0.06 14.94
CA LYS A 327 -14.02 -0.67 15.14
C LYS A 327 -13.10 0.30 15.87
N THR A 328 -12.57 -0.13 17.00
CA THR A 328 -11.54 0.59 17.74
C THR A 328 -10.18 0.51 17.05
N VAL A 329 -9.34 1.51 17.25
CA VAL A 329 -7.95 1.49 16.81
C VAL A 329 -7.12 0.69 17.82
N LYS A 330 -6.40 -0.33 17.32
CA LYS A 330 -5.48 -1.10 18.16
C LYS A 330 -4.06 -0.57 17.93
N TRP A 331 -3.48 0.00 18.97
CA TRP A 331 -2.08 0.37 18.94
C TRP A 331 -1.19 -0.88 18.95
N ARG A 332 -0.21 -0.91 18.06
CA ARG A 332 0.84 -1.92 18.06
C ARG A 332 2.17 -1.19 18.08
N TYR A 333 2.98 -1.49 19.06
CA TYR A 333 4.39 -1.12 19.05
C TYR A 333 5.14 -2.18 18.25
N PHE A 334 5.96 -1.72 17.33
CA PHE A 334 6.86 -2.59 16.56
C PHE A 334 8.26 -2.48 17.13
#